data_df7953a703924a78bbe8578a92887f32
#
_entry.id   df7953a703924a78bbe8578a92887f32
#
_cell.length_a   1.000
_cell.length_b   1.000
_cell.length_c   1.000
_cell.angle_alpha   90.00
_cell.angle_beta   90.00
_cell.angle_gamma   90.00
#
_symmetry.space_group_name_H-M   'P 1'
#
loop_
_entity.id
_entity.type
_entity.pdbx_description
1 polymer ?
#
loop_
_entity_poly.entity_id
_entity_poly.type
_entity_poly.pdbx_seq_one_letter_code
_entity_poly.pdbx_strand_id
1 'polypeptide(L)'
;MRLKDTGLTVADVKAMAQKYQIETYERMDFLADWAEGVYMYDENDQPYLDFYAGIAVNSLGNCNPKVVAAVQEQCATLMQTFNYPYTVPQVLLSKEICEATGMDKVFYQNSGAEANEAMIKIARKWGIENIGPDAWTIITAKSSFHGRTFGAMTATGQPDSAIQKGFGDLVPGFVYADYNNLQSFKDAYVEGKTCAIMFEPVQGEGGVFPATDEFIQGIRKFCDEKGILFLLDEVQAGWGRCGSFMCYQSYGVQPDCVSMAKAMGGGMPIGGIACTDKVATAFGPGTHGSTYAGHPVTCAASLAVLREMKRIDAPANAKKVGDYFAAELAKMPHVVEVRHRGLFVGVQLEEGINAVEVKRHCIKNHFLVTAIGSSVIRMVPPLIVRGVDCDKAVEILSKSSNEVAEGQ
;
A
#
# COMPACT_ATOMS: atom_id res chain seq x y z
N MET A 1 -18.96 10.83 14.21
CA MET A 1 -18.97 11.39 15.59
C MET A 1 -17.82 12.39 15.67
N ARG A 2 -18.09 13.65 15.91
CA ARG A 2 -17.07 14.68 16.13
C ARG A 2 -16.86 14.90 17.61
N LEU A 3 -15.69 15.45 18.02
CA LEU A 3 -15.39 15.72 19.44
C LEU A 3 -16.49 16.54 20.12
N LYS A 4 -16.97 17.60 19.47
CA LYS A 4 -18.04 18.47 19.95
C LYS A 4 -19.37 17.77 20.28
N ASP A 5 -19.61 16.59 19.70
CA ASP A 5 -20.84 15.80 19.89
C ASP A 5 -20.74 14.89 21.12
N THR A 6 -19.57 14.81 21.79
CA THR A 6 -19.28 13.83 22.86
C THR A 6 -19.24 14.45 24.25
N GLY A 7 -19.04 15.74 24.38
CA GLY A 7 -18.77 16.43 25.65
C GLY A 7 -17.38 16.19 26.24
N LEU A 8 -16.49 15.51 25.48
CA LEU A 8 -15.10 15.23 25.87
C LEU A 8 -14.17 16.37 25.42
N THR A 9 -13.04 16.48 26.10
CA THR A 9 -11.91 17.31 25.65
C THR A 9 -10.87 16.45 24.91
N VAL A 10 -9.93 17.08 24.17
CA VAL A 10 -8.79 16.40 23.56
C VAL A 10 -7.96 15.65 24.62
N ALA A 11 -7.78 16.28 25.80
CA ALA A 11 -7.07 15.64 26.91
C ALA A 11 -7.76 14.36 27.40
N ASP A 12 -9.09 14.36 27.47
CA ASP A 12 -9.86 13.15 27.84
C ASP A 12 -9.68 12.04 26.82
N VAL A 13 -9.72 12.36 25.52
CA VAL A 13 -9.52 11.37 24.44
C VAL A 13 -8.12 10.78 24.50
N LYS A 14 -7.08 11.61 24.70
CA LYS A 14 -5.68 11.16 24.84
C LYS A 14 -5.51 10.27 26.08
N ALA A 15 -6.06 10.67 27.23
CA ALA A 15 -5.99 9.90 28.47
C ALA A 15 -6.72 8.54 28.36
N MET A 16 -7.88 8.52 27.70
CA MET A 16 -8.58 7.27 27.42
C MET A 16 -7.80 6.36 26.46
N ALA A 17 -7.18 6.92 25.41
CA ALA A 17 -6.35 6.13 24.50
C ALA A 17 -5.18 5.47 25.23
N GLN A 18 -4.45 6.21 26.07
CA GLN A 18 -3.36 5.67 26.90
C GLN A 18 -3.84 4.58 27.88
N LYS A 19 -5.04 4.76 28.43
CA LYS A 19 -5.57 3.80 29.41
C LYS A 19 -6.12 2.50 28.79
N TYR A 20 -6.74 2.59 27.61
CA TYR A 20 -7.54 1.50 27.05
C TYR A 20 -7.01 0.89 25.75
N GLN A 21 -5.99 1.50 25.10
CA GLN A 21 -5.41 0.99 23.87
C GLN A 21 -3.96 0.53 24.08
N ILE A 22 -3.57 -0.56 23.40
CA ILE A 22 -2.16 -0.97 23.35
C ILE A 22 -1.40 0.05 22.47
N GLU A 23 -0.31 0.59 22.99
CA GLU A 23 0.50 1.61 22.29
C GLU A 23 1.43 0.95 21.26
N THR A 24 0.89 0.61 20.09
CA THR A 24 1.65 0.03 18.96
C THR A 24 2.07 1.09 17.92
N TYR A 25 1.60 2.32 18.07
CA TYR A 25 1.87 3.42 17.16
C TYR A 25 2.38 4.66 17.91
N GLU A 26 3.41 5.31 17.35
CA GLU A 26 3.76 6.69 17.72
C GLU A 26 2.67 7.63 17.21
N ARG A 27 1.85 8.18 18.12
CA ARG A 27 0.73 9.05 17.77
C ARG A 27 1.22 10.44 17.37
N MET A 28 0.61 11.02 16.34
CA MET A 28 0.77 12.44 16.01
C MET A 28 0.09 13.30 17.09
N ASP A 29 0.66 14.46 17.39
CA ASP A 29 0.15 15.34 18.45
C ASP A 29 -0.98 16.25 17.95
N PHE A 30 -2.01 15.67 17.35
CA PHE A 30 -3.26 16.35 17.03
C PHE A 30 -4.43 15.36 17.05
N LEU A 31 -5.67 15.86 17.20
CA LEU A 31 -6.88 15.06 17.09
C LEU A 31 -7.44 15.22 15.67
N ALA A 32 -7.46 14.14 14.88
CA ALA A 32 -8.18 14.12 13.62
C ALA A 32 -9.69 14.02 13.89
N ASP A 33 -10.43 15.13 13.74
CA ASP A 33 -11.86 15.20 14.06
C ASP A 33 -12.75 14.95 12.83
N TRP A 34 -12.34 15.46 11.66
CA TRP A 34 -13.00 15.20 10.38
C TRP A 34 -12.04 15.43 9.21
N ALA A 35 -12.45 15.05 8.00
CA ALA A 35 -11.63 15.20 6.82
C ALA A 35 -12.46 15.36 5.54
N GLU A 36 -11.94 16.09 4.55
CA GLU A 36 -12.53 16.27 3.24
C GLU A 36 -11.46 16.52 2.18
N GLY A 37 -11.54 15.82 1.05
CA GLY A 37 -10.63 16.01 -0.08
C GLY A 37 -9.17 15.76 0.32
N VAL A 38 -8.32 16.76 0.16
CA VAL A 38 -6.89 16.68 0.47
C VAL A 38 -6.52 17.23 1.85
N TYR A 39 -7.52 17.46 2.71
CA TYR A 39 -7.32 17.99 4.05
C TYR A 39 -7.91 17.10 5.13
N MET A 40 -7.22 17.04 6.26
CA MET A 40 -7.71 16.60 7.56
C MET A 40 -7.87 17.81 8.47
N TYR A 41 -8.83 17.77 9.39
CA TYR A 41 -9.13 18.89 10.28
C TYR A 41 -9.12 18.44 11.72
N ASP A 42 -8.59 19.27 12.60
CA ASP A 42 -8.67 19.07 14.05
C ASP A 42 -10.03 19.52 14.62
N GLU A 43 -10.14 19.47 15.94
CA GLU A 43 -11.36 19.85 16.67
C GLU A 43 -11.71 21.35 16.59
N ASN A 44 -10.76 22.18 16.18
CA ASN A 44 -10.94 23.62 15.99
C ASN A 44 -11.17 23.99 14.51
N ASP A 45 -11.41 22.99 13.66
CA ASP A 45 -11.54 23.13 12.22
C ASP A 45 -10.24 23.66 11.53
N GLN A 46 -9.06 23.49 12.18
CA GLN A 46 -7.76 23.82 11.58
C GLN A 46 -7.43 22.78 10.49
N PRO A 47 -7.22 23.21 9.23
CA PRO A 47 -6.86 22.28 8.15
C PRO A 47 -5.40 21.87 8.22
N TYR A 48 -5.18 20.56 8.04
CA TYR A 48 -3.87 19.93 7.79
C TYR A 48 -3.85 19.40 6.37
N LEU A 49 -2.89 19.82 5.56
CA LEU A 49 -2.69 19.28 4.21
C LEU A 49 -2.25 17.82 4.31
N ASP A 50 -3.03 16.90 3.74
CA ASP A 50 -2.86 15.44 3.94
C ASP A 50 -2.09 14.77 2.80
N PHE A 51 -0.76 14.72 2.92
CA PHE A 51 0.11 13.95 2.01
C PHE A 51 0.52 12.59 2.59
N TYR A 52 -0.17 12.18 3.65
CA TYR A 52 -0.11 10.86 4.25
C TYR A 52 -1.26 9.96 3.75
N ALA A 53 -2.45 10.53 3.59
CA ALA A 53 -3.65 9.89 3.03
C ALA A 53 -3.96 8.51 3.62
N GLY A 54 -3.77 8.33 4.95
CA GLY A 54 -3.95 7.04 5.62
C GLY A 54 -2.94 5.97 5.16
N ILE A 55 -1.74 6.35 4.79
CA ILE A 55 -0.70 5.53 4.12
C ILE A 55 -1.22 5.02 2.75
N ALA A 56 -1.47 5.95 1.83
CA ALA A 56 -1.96 5.70 0.47
C ALA A 56 -3.34 5.01 0.38
N VAL A 57 -4.19 5.17 1.40
CA VAL A 57 -5.56 4.61 1.43
C VAL A 57 -6.56 5.55 0.76
N ASN A 58 -6.56 6.83 1.12
CA ASN A 58 -7.53 7.82 0.67
C ASN A 58 -7.17 8.39 -0.72
N SER A 59 -6.98 7.52 -1.71
CA SER A 59 -6.48 7.91 -3.03
C SER A 59 -7.43 8.83 -3.82
N LEU A 60 -8.74 8.79 -3.54
CA LEU A 60 -9.72 9.74 -4.10
C LEU A 60 -9.99 10.95 -3.19
N GLY A 61 -9.13 11.16 -2.19
CA GLY A 61 -9.36 12.13 -1.14
C GLY A 61 -10.20 11.60 0.01
N ASN A 62 -10.12 12.30 1.13
CA ASN A 62 -10.89 11.97 2.33
C ASN A 62 -12.39 12.14 2.05
N CYS A 63 -13.20 11.20 2.54
CA CYS A 63 -14.68 11.24 2.47
C CYS A 63 -15.21 11.51 1.04
N ASN A 64 -14.64 10.87 0.01
CA ASN A 64 -15.11 11.06 -1.36
C ASN A 64 -16.62 10.79 -1.45
N PRO A 65 -17.44 11.74 -1.96
CA PRO A 65 -18.91 11.66 -1.88
C PRO A 65 -19.48 10.46 -2.66
N LYS A 66 -18.82 9.99 -3.74
CA LYS A 66 -19.26 8.81 -4.50
C LYS A 66 -19.05 7.53 -3.70
N VAL A 67 -17.93 7.42 -3.00
CA VAL A 67 -17.63 6.27 -2.15
C VAL A 67 -18.57 6.27 -0.93
N VAL A 68 -18.74 7.43 -0.28
CA VAL A 68 -19.65 7.57 0.88
C VAL A 68 -21.08 7.18 0.51
N ALA A 69 -21.60 7.67 -0.62
CA ALA A 69 -22.95 7.33 -1.08
C ALA A 69 -23.11 5.82 -1.33
N ALA A 70 -22.14 5.17 -2.00
CA ALA A 70 -22.18 3.73 -2.25
C ALA A 70 -22.16 2.90 -0.94
N VAL A 71 -21.38 3.32 0.05
CA VAL A 71 -21.35 2.69 1.38
C VAL A 71 -22.70 2.83 2.08
N GLN A 72 -23.27 4.04 2.11
CA GLN A 72 -24.57 4.30 2.75
C GLN A 72 -25.70 3.49 2.12
N GLU A 73 -25.78 3.45 0.80
CA GLU A 73 -26.78 2.69 0.05
C GLU A 73 -26.62 1.18 0.34
N GLN A 74 -25.42 0.66 0.26
CA GLN A 74 -25.18 -0.77 0.44
C GLN A 74 -25.38 -1.21 1.89
N CYS A 75 -25.05 -0.36 2.89
CA CYS A 75 -25.37 -0.63 4.30
C CYS A 75 -26.88 -0.81 4.54
N ALA A 76 -27.70 -0.03 3.83
CA ALA A 76 -29.16 -0.14 3.94
C ALA A 76 -29.74 -1.32 3.13
N THR A 77 -28.99 -1.85 2.15
CA THR A 77 -29.47 -2.91 1.25
C THR A 77 -29.11 -4.31 1.76
N LEU A 78 -27.81 -4.57 1.96
CA LEU A 78 -27.29 -5.85 2.43
C LEU A 78 -25.90 -5.63 3.02
N MET A 79 -25.78 -5.77 4.36
CA MET A 79 -24.52 -5.49 5.03
C MET A 79 -23.56 -6.67 4.96
N GLN A 80 -24.00 -7.89 5.31
CA GLN A 80 -23.17 -9.09 5.35
C GLN A 80 -23.97 -10.35 5.03
N THR A 81 -23.33 -11.32 4.32
CA THR A 81 -23.95 -12.61 4.00
C THR A 81 -22.96 -13.78 3.89
N PHE A 82 -21.66 -13.58 4.20
CA PHE A 82 -20.63 -14.56 3.90
C PHE A 82 -20.52 -14.82 2.37
N ASN A 83 -19.75 -15.86 1.96
CA ASN A 83 -19.49 -16.15 0.53
C ASN A 83 -20.26 -17.37 -0.01
N TYR A 84 -21.33 -17.83 0.68
CA TYR A 84 -22.17 -18.90 0.14
C TYR A 84 -23.15 -18.40 -0.95
N PRO A 85 -23.91 -17.31 -0.73
CA PRO A 85 -24.69 -16.71 -1.80
C PRO A 85 -23.83 -15.75 -2.65
N TYR A 86 -24.20 -15.58 -3.91
CA TYR A 86 -23.63 -14.53 -4.75
C TYR A 86 -24.16 -13.16 -4.32
N THR A 87 -23.28 -12.14 -4.40
CA THR A 87 -23.68 -10.74 -4.21
C THR A 87 -23.30 -9.90 -5.42
N VAL A 88 -24.17 -8.98 -5.80
CA VAL A 88 -23.97 -8.13 -6.99
C VAL A 88 -22.71 -7.28 -6.89
N PRO A 89 -22.44 -6.56 -5.77
CA PRO A 89 -21.23 -5.74 -5.66
C PRO A 89 -19.94 -6.53 -5.82
N GLN A 90 -19.86 -7.73 -5.24
CA GLN A 90 -18.67 -8.57 -5.30
C GLN A 90 -18.39 -9.06 -6.73
N VAL A 91 -19.42 -9.54 -7.43
CA VAL A 91 -19.25 -10.09 -8.80
C VAL A 91 -18.91 -8.98 -9.79
N LEU A 92 -19.57 -7.83 -9.69
CA LEU A 92 -19.28 -6.65 -10.53
C LEU A 92 -17.85 -6.14 -10.28
N LEU A 93 -17.44 -6.04 -9.02
CA LEU A 93 -16.09 -5.62 -8.67
C LEU A 93 -15.05 -6.60 -9.25
N SER A 94 -15.27 -7.91 -9.13
CA SER A 94 -14.36 -8.93 -9.69
C SER A 94 -14.18 -8.75 -11.20
N LYS A 95 -15.30 -8.59 -11.94
CA LYS A 95 -15.28 -8.32 -13.38
C LYS A 95 -14.44 -7.08 -13.71
N GLU A 96 -14.73 -5.95 -13.03
CA GLU A 96 -14.06 -4.68 -13.34
C GLU A 96 -12.58 -4.68 -12.93
N ILE A 97 -12.18 -5.41 -11.87
CA ILE A 97 -10.78 -5.63 -11.51
C ILE A 97 -10.08 -6.46 -12.58
N CYS A 98 -10.64 -7.58 -13.01
CA CYS A 98 -10.04 -8.40 -14.07
C CYS A 98 -9.83 -7.59 -15.35
N GLU A 99 -10.86 -6.82 -15.78
CA GLU A 99 -10.76 -5.96 -16.95
C GLU A 99 -9.69 -4.86 -16.82
N ALA A 100 -9.50 -4.31 -15.62
CA ALA A 100 -8.52 -3.24 -15.37
C ALA A 100 -7.09 -3.76 -15.21
N THR A 101 -6.93 -4.98 -14.71
CA THR A 101 -5.64 -5.59 -14.41
C THR A 101 -5.14 -6.53 -15.51
N GLY A 102 -6.01 -7.03 -16.39
CA GLY A 102 -5.67 -8.11 -17.33
C GLY A 102 -5.49 -9.46 -16.65
N MET A 103 -5.99 -9.63 -15.42
CA MET A 103 -6.05 -10.90 -14.70
C MET A 103 -7.37 -11.61 -14.96
N ASP A 104 -7.44 -12.91 -14.62
CA ASP A 104 -8.60 -13.75 -14.93
C ASP A 104 -9.53 -13.94 -13.73
N LYS A 105 -8.99 -14.01 -12.51
CA LYS A 105 -9.74 -14.31 -11.28
C LYS A 105 -9.34 -13.42 -10.12
N VAL A 106 -10.31 -13.14 -9.23
CA VAL A 106 -10.11 -12.38 -7.99
C VAL A 106 -10.53 -13.23 -6.79
N PHE A 107 -9.75 -13.13 -5.72
CA PHE A 107 -10.11 -13.65 -4.40
C PHE A 107 -9.95 -12.54 -3.37
N TYR A 108 -11.00 -12.27 -2.59
CA TYR A 108 -11.04 -11.17 -1.64
C TYR A 108 -10.53 -11.54 -0.26
N GLN A 109 -10.04 -10.52 0.44
CA GLN A 109 -9.64 -10.48 1.84
C GLN A 109 -10.02 -9.12 2.46
N ASN A 110 -9.57 -8.83 3.70
CA ASN A 110 -9.97 -7.62 4.42
C ASN A 110 -8.81 -6.61 4.58
N SER A 111 -7.59 -7.02 4.30
CA SER A 111 -6.38 -6.22 4.48
C SER A 111 -5.28 -6.62 3.49
N GLY A 112 -4.22 -5.79 3.39
CA GLY A 112 -3.04 -6.12 2.59
C GLY A 112 -2.28 -7.33 3.14
N ALA A 113 -2.18 -7.46 4.47
CA ALA A 113 -1.53 -8.62 5.09
C ALA A 113 -2.27 -9.94 4.75
N GLU A 114 -3.60 -9.95 4.83
CA GLU A 114 -4.40 -11.11 4.45
C GLU A 114 -4.35 -11.39 2.94
N ALA A 115 -4.29 -10.35 2.09
CA ALA A 115 -4.09 -10.51 0.66
C ALA A 115 -2.74 -11.18 0.34
N ASN A 116 -1.68 -10.76 1.03
CA ASN A 116 -0.35 -11.38 0.91
C ASN A 116 -0.33 -12.81 1.45
N GLU A 117 -1.03 -13.11 2.55
CA GLU A 117 -1.22 -14.50 3.02
C GLU A 117 -1.89 -15.38 1.96
N ALA A 118 -2.94 -14.86 1.30
CA ALA A 118 -3.60 -15.57 0.22
C ALA A 118 -2.64 -15.80 -0.96
N MET A 119 -1.84 -14.81 -1.34
CA MET A 119 -0.85 -14.90 -2.41
C MET A 119 0.26 -15.91 -2.09
N ILE A 120 0.78 -15.91 -0.86
CA ILE A 120 1.77 -16.88 -0.37
C ILE A 120 1.18 -18.30 -0.40
N LYS A 121 -0.03 -18.49 0.11
CA LYS A 121 -0.70 -19.80 0.17
C LYS A 121 -0.99 -20.37 -1.20
N ILE A 122 -1.54 -19.55 -2.13
CA ILE A 122 -1.84 -20.02 -3.48
C ILE A 122 -0.58 -20.39 -4.24
N ALA A 123 0.50 -19.61 -4.09
CA ALA A 123 1.78 -19.87 -4.72
C ALA A 123 2.42 -21.18 -4.23
N ARG A 124 2.44 -21.41 -2.92
CA ARG A 124 2.96 -22.65 -2.33
C ARG A 124 2.18 -23.88 -2.77
N LYS A 125 0.85 -23.79 -2.74
CA LYS A 125 0.00 -24.87 -3.16
C LYS A 125 0.18 -25.16 -4.65
N TRP A 126 0.22 -24.13 -5.49
CA TRP A 126 0.48 -24.26 -6.91
C TRP A 126 1.86 -24.90 -7.17
N GLY A 127 2.89 -24.48 -6.46
CA GLY A 127 4.23 -25.05 -6.60
C GLY A 127 4.29 -26.54 -6.29
N ILE A 128 3.68 -26.96 -5.16
CA ILE A 128 3.60 -28.39 -4.79
C ILE A 128 2.87 -29.21 -5.84
N GLU A 129 1.79 -28.70 -6.42
CA GLU A 129 0.95 -29.41 -7.39
C GLU A 129 1.55 -29.45 -8.80
N ASN A 130 2.36 -28.44 -9.20
CA ASN A 130 2.82 -28.28 -10.57
C ASN A 130 4.34 -28.47 -10.77
N ILE A 131 5.16 -28.26 -9.72
CA ILE A 131 6.62 -28.41 -9.80
C ILE A 131 7.07 -29.66 -9.04
N GLY A 132 6.58 -29.87 -7.81
CA GLY A 132 6.92 -31.04 -7.02
C GLY A 132 6.69 -30.82 -5.51
N PRO A 133 6.73 -31.89 -4.69
CA PRO A 133 6.32 -31.85 -3.28
C PRO A 133 7.17 -30.92 -2.40
N ASP A 134 8.40 -30.61 -2.82
CA ASP A 134 9.30 -29.71 -2.11
C ASP A 134 9.27 -28.26 -2.63
N ALA A 135 8.48 -27.96 -3.66
CA ALA A 135 8.43 -26.65 -4.33
C ALA A 135 7.47 -25.69 -3.64
N TRP A 136 7.85 -25.19 -2.48
CA TRP A 136 7.08 -24.23 -1.68
C TRP A 136 7.91 -23.05 -1.14
N THR A 137 9.18 -22.93 -1.55
CA THR A 137 10.04 -21.80 -1.21
C THR A 137 9.70 -20.59 -2.08
N ILE A 138 9.56 -19.43 -1.44
CA ILE A 138 9.34 -18.13 -2.10
C ILE A 138 10.57 -17.26 -1.87
N ILE A 139 11.12 -16.70 -2.94
CA ILE A 139 12.20 -15.70 -2.85
C ILE A 139 11.55 -14.33 -2.74
N THR A 140 11.89 -13.57 -1.69
CA THR A 140 11.41 -12.20 -1.46
C THR A 140 12.56 -11.21 -1.43
N ALA A 141 12.26 -9.91 -1.51
CA ALA A 141 13.28 -8.89 -1.46
C ALA A 141 13.61 -8.46 -0.02
N LYS A 142 14.88 -8.17 0.28
CA LYS A 142 15.27 -7.47 1.49
C LYS A 142 14.64 -6.08 1.54
N SER A 143 14.45 -5.53 2.74
CA SER A 143 13.87 -4.20 2.98
C SER A 143 12.46 -4.02 2.44
N SER A 144 11.72 -5.09 2.15
CA SER A 144 10.31 -5.04 1.76
C SER A 144 9.37 -4.96 2.97
N PHE A 145 8.08 -4.73 2.70
CA PHE A 145 7.03 -4.79 3.71
C PHE A 145 5.78 -5.44 3.15
N HIS A 146 5.42 -6.61 3.66
CA HIS A 146 4.27 -7.38 3.17
C HIS A 146 3.13 -7.54 4.18
N GLY A 147 3.33 -7.14 5.44
CA GLY A 147 2.29 -7.19 6.48
C GLY A 147 2.78 -7.61 7.85
N ARG A 148 1.83 -7.82 8.76
CA ARG A 148 2.09 -8.12 10.18
C ARG A 148 1.54 -9.48 10.64
N THR A 149 0.93 -10.28 9.76
CA THR A 149 0.62 -11.70 10.00
C THR A 149 1.90 -12.53 9.85
N PHE A 150 1.98 -13.72 10.44
CA PHE A 150 3.23 -14.48 10.47
C PHE A 150 3.82 -14.78 9.09
N GLY A 151 3.02 -15.17 8.10
CA GLY A 151 3.50 -15.40 6.75
C GLY A 151 3.93 -14.11 6.03
N ALA A 152 3.10 -13.09 6.05
CA ALA A 152 3.41 -11.78 5.45
C ALA A 152 4.58 -11.09 6.17
N MET A 153 4.66 -11.21 7.51
CA MET A 153 5.79 -10.71 8.29
C MET A 153 7.09 -11.42 7.93
N THR A 154 7.05 -12.74 7.74
CA THR A 154 8.23 -13.50 7.30
C THR A 154 8.68 -13.07 5.91
N ALA A 155 7.73 -12.88 4.97
CA ALA A 155 8.05 -12.41 3.62
C ALA A 155 8.70 -11.01 3.60
N THR A 156 8.55 -10.21 4.66
CA THR A 156 8.98 -8.80 4.74
C THR A 156 10.50 -8.58 4.62
N GLY A 157 11.36 -9.58 4.84
CA GLY A 157 12.79 -9.45 4.56
C GLY A 157 13.55 -8.42 5.41
N GLN A 158 13.14 -8.21 6.66
CA GLN A 158 13.74 -7.28 7.63
C GLN A 158 14.05 -7.96 8.97
N PRO A 159 14.93 -8.96 9.02
CA PRO A 159 15.12 -9.84 10.19
C PRO A 159 15.54 -9.12 11.47
N ASP A 160 16.26 -8.00 11.34
CA ASP A 160 16.78 -7.25 12.49
C ASP A 160 15.83 -6.13 12.96
N SER A 161 14.73 -5.92 12.27
CA SER A 161 13.77 -4.87 12.60
C SER A 161 12.77 -5.31 13.68
N ALA A 162 12.13 -4.34 14.36
CA ALA A 162 11.05 -4.59 15.30
C ALA A 162 9.83 -5.30 14.66
N ILE A 163 9.79 -5.40 13.33
CA ILE A 163 8.73 -6.10 12.60
C ILE A 163 8.83 -7.61 12.80
N GLN A 164 10.04 -8.17 12.81
CA GLN A 164 10.28 -9.61 12.88
C GLN A 164 10.91 -10.05 14.23
N LYS A 165 11.65 -9.16 14.89
CA LYS A 165 12.39 -9.50 16.10
C LYS A 165 11.47 -9.73 17.30
N GLY A 166 11.67 -10.84 18.02
CA GLY A 166 10.99 -11.14 19.28
C GLY A 166 9.70 -11.97 19.14
N PHE A 167 9.36 -12.44 17.94
CA PHE A 167 8.15 -13.26 17.70
C PHE A 167 8.44 -14.76 17.59
N GLY A 168 9.64 -15.22 17.93
CA GLY A 168 10.04 -16.62 17.82
C GLY A 168 10.41 -17.01 16.39
N ASP A 169 10.23 -18.31 16.07
CA ASP A 169 10.55 -18.83 14.75
C ASP A 169 9.60 -18.30 13.68
N LEU A 170 10.17 -17.84 12.57
CA LEU A 170 9.43 -17.38 11.42
C LEU A 170 8.93 -18.57 10.57
N VAL A 171 7.96 -18.31 9.71
CA VAL A 171 7.40 -19.32 8.80
C VAL A 171 8.49 -19.80 7.83
N PRO A 172 8.81 -21.11 7.76
CA PRO A 172 9.87 -21.61 6.87
C PRO A 172 9.51 -21.43 5.38
N GLY A 173 10.55 -21.53 4.52
CA GLY A 173 10.39 -21.48 3.07
C GLY A 173 10.38 -20.07 2.48
N PHE A 174 11.07 -19.12 3.11
CA PHE A 174 11.39 -17.83 2.54
C PHE A 174 12.90 -17.64 2.43
N VAL A 175 13.35 -17.03 1.33
CA VAL A 175 14.74 -16.65 1.07
C VAL A 175 14.76 -15.20 0.63
N TYR A 176 15.71 -14.41 1.15
CA TYR A 176 15.79 -12.98 0.88
C TYR A 176 16.87 -12.65 -0.13
N ALA A 177 16.53 -11.90 -1.18
CA ALA A 177 17.47 -11.43 -2.20
C ALA A 177 17.56 -9.89 -2.19
N ASP A 178 18.66 -9.35 -2.74
CA ASP A 178 18.86 -7.90 -2.80
C ASP A 178 17.96 -7.27 -3.87
N TYR A 179 17.17 -6.27 -3.47
CA TYR A 179 16.26 -5.56 -4.38
C TYR A 179 17.04 -4.84 -5.50
N ASN A 180 16.47 -4.79 -6.70
CA ASN A 180 17.12 -4.29 -7.92
C ASN A 180 18.41 -5.02 -8.31
N ASN A 181 18.64 -6.21 -7.80
CA ASN A 181 19.79 -7.07 -8.16
C ASN A 181 19.27 -8.43 -8.69
N LEU A 182 19.08 -8.51 -10.01
CA LEU A 182 18.58 -9.73 -10.66
C LEU A 182 19.46 -10.95 -10.37
N GLN A 183 20.79 -10.78 -10.26
CA GLN A 183 21.68 -11.89 -9.98
C GLN A 183 21.46 -12.46 -8.58
N SER A 184 21.23 -11.61 -7.57
CA SER A 184 20.91 -12.07 -6.20
C SER A 184 19.66 -12.97 -6.15
N PHE A 185 18.64 -12.67 -6.98
CA PHE A 185 17.46 -13.54 -7.08
C PHE A 185 17.75 -14.86 -7.82
N LYS A 186 18.61 -14.83 -8.85
CA LYS A 186 19.04 -16.04 -9.56
C LYS A 186 19.85 -16.96 -8.65
N ASP A 187 20.73 -16.40 -7.82
CA ASP A 187 21.58 -17.14 -6.88
C ASP A 187 20.75 -17.76 -5.74
N ALA A 188 19.64 -17.13 -5.36
CA ALA A 188 18.71 -17.64 -4.36
C ALA A 188 17.78 -18.77 -4.87
N TYR A 189 17.69 -18.95 -6.19
CA TYR A 189 16.86 -20.00 -6.80
C TYR A 189 17.41 -21.41 -6.58
N VAL A 190 16.54 -22.31 -6.15
CA VAL A 190 16.84 -23.76 -6.04
C VAL A 190 15.83 -24.53 -6.84
N GLU A 191 16.30 -25.26 -7.86
CA GLU A 191 15.48 -26.11 -8.71
C GLU A 191 14.69 -27.14 -7.91
N GLY A 192 13.41 -27.33 -8.23
CA GLY A 192 12.51 -28.24 -7.53
C GLY A 192 12.07 -27.81 -6.13
N LYS A 193 12.59 -26.67 -5.58
CA LYS A 193 12.20 -26.14 -4.28
C LYS A 193 11.57 -24.76 -4.36
N THR A 194 12.04 -23.89 -5.25
CA THR A 194 11.49 -22.54 -5.42
C THR A 194 10.22 -22.60 -6.26
N CYS A 195 9.11 -22.06 -5.72
CA CYS A 195 7.84 -21.97 -6.44
C CYS A 195 7.54 -20.58 -6.98
N ALA A 196 8.10 -19.52 -6.37
CA ALA A 196 7.77 -18.14 -6.74
C ALA A 196 8.86 -17.14 -6.37
N ILE A 197 8.83 -15.99 -7.04
CA ILE A 197 9.48 -14.75 -6.62
C ILE A 197 8.40 -13.73 -6.30
N MET A 198 8.52 -13.03 -5.15
CA MET A 198 7.56 -12.05 -4.64
C MET A 198 8.27 -10.77 -4.20
N PHE A 199 7.83 -9.61 -4.66
CA PHE A 199 8.30 -8.30 -4.18
C PHE A 199 7.32 -7.16 -4.49
N GLU A 200 7.57 -5.96 -3.96
CA GLU A 200 6.85 -4.72 -4.26
C GLU A 200 7.46 -4.06 -5.51
N PRO A 201 6.68 -3.60 -6.52
CA PRO A 201 7.25 -2.86 -7.66
C PRO A 201 7.81 -1.48 -7.26
N VAL A 202 7.39 -0.96 -6.10
CA VAL A 202 8.01 0.16 -5.40
C VAL A 202 8.05 -0.19 -3.92
N GLN A 203 9.24 -0.37 -3.34
CA GLN A 203 9.37 -0.61 -1.90
C GLN A 203 8.98 0.63 -1.13
N GLY A 204 7.81 0.58 -0.47
CA GLY A 204 7.25 1.73 0.25
C GLY A 204 7.94 2.00 1.57
N GLU A 205 7.96 1.03 2.45
CA GLU A 205 8.56 1.12 3.79
C GLU A 205 10.10 1.04 3.76
N GLY A 206 10.67 0.60 2.66
CA GLY A 206 12.13 0.60 2.45
C GLY A 206 12.74 1.96 2.12
N GLY A 207 11.92 3.00 1.82
CA GLY A 207 12.42 4.34 1.48
C GLY A 207 12.01 4.85 0.10
N VAL A 208 10.93 4.35 -0.44
CA VAL A 208 10.39 4.64 -1.79
C VAL A 208 11.43 4.34 -2.87
N PHE A 209 11.75 3.06 -3.02
CA PHE A 209 12.65 2.59 -4.08
C PHE A 209 11.84 1.90 -5.19
N PRO A 210 11.69 2.52 -6.39
CA PRO A 210 11.12 1.85 -7.55
C PRO A 210 12.01 0.71 -8.05
N ALA A 211 11.40 -0.37 -8.55
CA ALA A 211 12.11 -1.36 -9.35
C ALA A 211 12.67 -0.68 -10.63
N THR A 212 13.86 -1.11 -11.07
CA THR A 212 14.33 -0.72 -12.41
C THR A 212 13.62 -1.57 -13.48
N ASP A 213 13.45 -1.01 -14.67
CA ASP A 213 12.82 -1.73 -15.78
C ASP A 213 13.57 -3.04 -16.11
N GLU A 214 14.91 -2.99 -16.09
CA GLU A 214 15.76 -4.16 -16.33
C GLU A 214 15.56 -5.25 -15.26
N PHE A 215 15.42 -4.85 -13.99
CA PHE A 215 15.22 -5.80 -12.90
C PHE A 215 13.87 -6.49 -13.02
N ILE A 216 12.78 -5.75 -13.10
CA ILE A 216 11.43 -6.33 -13.10
C ILE A 216 11.15 -7.18 -14.34
N GLN A 217 11.61 -6.71 -15.53
CA GLN A 217 11.53 -7.48 -16.78
C GLN A 217 12.43 -8.70 -16.76
N GLY A 218 13.64 -8.56 -16.18
CA GLY A 218 14.56 -9.67 -15.96
C GLY A 218 14.00 -10.76 -15.04
N ILE A 219 13.31 -10.38 -13.95
CA ILE A 219 12.62 -11.32 -13.06
C ILE A 219 11.48 -12.02 -13.79
N ARG A 220 10.63 -11.29 -14.55
CA ARG A 220 9.56 -11.93 -15.33
C ARG A 220 10.13 -13.02 -16.25
N LYS A 221 11.14 -12.64 -17.04
CA LYS A 221 11.80 -13.58 -17.95
C LYS A 221 12.39 -14.80 -17.21
N PHE A 222 13.06 -14.57 -16.09
CA PHE A 222 13.64 -15.64 -15.27
C PHE A 222 12.57 -16.60 -14.71
N CYS A 223 11.45 -16.04 -14.24
CA CYS A 223 10.32 -16.87 -13.79
C CYS A 223 9.76 -17.74 -14.92
N ASP A 224 9.62 -17.18 -16.13
CA ASP A 224 9.17 -17.92 -17.31
C ASP A 224 10.14 -19.06 -17.68
N GLU A 225 11.45 -18.77 -17.70
CA GLU A 225 12.50 -19.75 -18.00
C GLU A 225 12.53 -20.90 -16.98
N LYS A 226 12.23 -20.61 -15.72
CA LYS A 226 12.28 -21.60 -14.62
C LYS A 226 10.92 -22.27 -14.35
N GLY A 227 9.85 -21.80 -14.98
CA GLY A 227 8.50 -22.32 -14.76
C GLY A 227 7.98 -22.08 -13.35
N ILE A 228 8.41 -20.98 -12.69
CA ILE A 228 7.96 -20.55 -11.36
C ILE A 228 7.08 -19.30 -11.45
N LEU A 229 6.38 -18.96 -10.37
CA LEU A 229 5.45 -17.82 -10.36
C LEU A 229 6.16 -16.49 -10.12
N PHE A 230 5.69 -15.48 -10.83
CA PHE A 230 6.02 -14.07 -10.59
C PHE A 230 4.88 -13.38 -9.86
N LEU A 231 5.12 -12.95 -8.63
CA LEU A 231 4.14 -12.36 -7.72
C LEU A 231 4.51 -10.92 -7.39
N LEU A 232 3.55 -10.01 -7.48
CA LEU A 232 3.75 -8.61 -7.11
C LEU A 232 2.84 -8.18 -5.97
N ASP A 233 3.43 -7.57 -4.94
CA ASP A 233 2.69 -6.86 -3.91
C ASP A 233 2.44 -5.42 -4.35
N GLU A 234 1.22 -5.15 -4.80
CA GLU A 234 0.77 -3.80 -5.18
C GLU A 234 -0.21 -3.18 -4.17
N VAL A 235 -0.17 -3.64 -2.93
CA VAL A 235 -0.98 -3.09 -1.84
C VAL A 235 -0.78 -1.59 -1.68
N GLN A 236 0.44 -1.08 -1.89
CA GLN A 236 0.71 0.35 -1.80
C GLN A 236 0.94 1.02 -3.18
N ALA A 237 1.52 0.31 -4.13
CA ALA A 237 1.90 0.84 -5.44
C ALA A 237 0.77 0.84 -6.48
N GLY A 238 -0.24 0.00 -6.30
CA GLY A 238 -1.36 -0.15 -7.23
C GLY A 238 -2.42 0.96 -7.14
N TRP A 239 -3.52 0.72 -7.84
CA TRP A 239 -4.71 1.59 -7.84
C TRP A 239 -4.39 3.05 -8.15
N GLY A 240 -3.68 3.28 -9.26
CA GLY A 240 -3.39 4.60 -9.80
C GLY A 240 -2.17 5.31 -9.19
N ARG A 241 -1.64 4.84 -8.06
CA ARG A 241 -0.58 5.51 -7.28
C ARG A 241 0.66 5.84 -8.11
N CYS A 242 1.10 4.88 -8.93
CA CYS A 242 2.32 4.96 -9.71
C CYS A 242 2.13 5.49 -11.16
N GLY A 243 0.97 6.04 -11.48
CA GLY A 243 0.71 6.63 -12.81
C GLY A 243 0.09 5.67 -13.83
N SER A 244 -0.18 4.44 -13.45
CA SER A 244 -0.99 3.43 -14.16
C SER A 244 -1.96 2.80 -13.16
N PHE A 245 -3.01 2.09 -13.62
CA PHE A 245 -3.96 1.48 -12.67
C PHE A 245 -3.25 0.50 -11.74
N MET A 246 -2.50 -0.47 -12.28
CA MET A 246 -1.53 -1.26 -11.53
C MET A 246 -0.11 -0.84 -11.94
N CYS A 247 0.81 -0.79 -11.00
CA CYS A 247 2.18 -0.30 -11.23
C CYS A 247 2.92 -1.14 -12.28
N TYR A 248 2.74 -2.48 -12.27
CA TYR A 248 3.38 -3.39 -13.23
C TYR A 248 3.05 -3.08 -14.70
N GLN A 249 1.88 -2.49 -14.97
CA GLN A 249 1.48 -2.13 -16.33
C GLN A 249 2.44 -1.12 -16.97
N SER A 250 2.99 -0.21 -16.15
CA SER A 250 3.96 0.79 -16.62
C SER A 250 5.35 0.22 -16.89
N TYR A 251 5.63 -1.01 -16.45
CA TYR A 251 6.86 -1.76 -16.76
C TYR A 251 6.70 -2.69 -17.97
N GLY A 252 5.49 -2.82 -18.50
CA GLY A 252 5.20 -3.73 -19.60
C GLY A 252 5.32 -5.21 -19.24
N VAL A 253 5.13 -5.56 -17.96
CA VAL A 253 5.14 -6.94 -17.48
C VAL A 253 3.77 -7.36 -16.98
N GLN A 254 3.48 -8.68 -17.00
CA GLN A 254 2.28 -9.26 -16.42
C GLN A 254 2.72 -10.27 -15.35
N PRO A 255 2.40 -10.07 -14.05
CA PRO A 255 2.64 -11.06 -13.02
C PRO A 255 1.64 -12.22 -13.13
N ASP A 256 1.95 -13.36 -12.49
CA ASP A 256 1.02 -14.49 -12.38
C ASP A 256 -0.05 -14.23 -11.30
N CYS A 257 0.30 -13.46 -10.27
CA CYS A 257 -0.62 -13.02 -9.21
C CYS A 257 -0.19 -11.67 -8.64
N VAL A 258 -1.14 -10.84 -8.25
CA VAL A 258 -0.93 -9.53 -7.63
C VAL A 258 -1.82 -9.37 -6.40
N SER A 259 -1.26 -8.84 -5.31
CA SER A 259 -2.03 -8.46 -4.13
C SER A 259 -2.43 -6.98 -4.15
N MET A 260 -3.60 -6.68 -3.60
CA MET A 260 -4.22 -5.35 -3.59
C MET A 260 -4.89 -5.09 -2.24
N ALA A 261 -4.86 -3.83 -1.77
CA ALA A 261 -5.63 -3.33 -0.63
C ALA A 261 -5.60 -1.79 -0.61
N LYS A 262 -5.56 -1.15 0.57
CA LYS A 262 -5.40 0.31 0.75
C LYS A 262 -6.34 1.13 -0.15
N ALA A 263 -5.80 1.72 -1.21
CA ALA A 263 -6.56 2.53 -2.18
C ALA A 263 -7.80 1.81 -2.75
N MET A 264 -7.74 0.49 -2.85
CA MET A 264 -8.86 -0.34 -3.29
C MET A 264 -10.14 -0.06 -2.51
N GLY A 265 -10.04 0.21 -1.20
CA GLY A 265 -11.20 0.44 -0.34
C GLY A 265 -11.67 1.88 -0.25
N GLY A 266 -10.83 2.86 -0.61
CA GLY A 266 -11.14 4.29 -0.45
C GLY A 266 -11.47 4.70 0.98
N GLY A 267 -10.88 4.03 1.98
CA GLY A 267 -11.13 4.18 3.40
C GLY A 267 -11.80 2.96 4.05
N MET A 268 -12.44 2.09 3.27
CA MET A 268 -13.05 0.84 3.78
C MET A 268 -12.03 -0.31 3.79
N PRO A 269 -12.06 -1.20 4.82
CA PRO A 269 -11.15 -2.33 4.89
C PRO A 269 -11.51 -3.39 3.86
N ILE A 270 -10.68 -3.53 2.84
CA ILE A 270 -10.74 -4.57 1.81
C ILE A 270 -9.34 -4.84 1.29
N GLY A 271 -9.07 -6.07 0.90
CA GLY A 271 -7.91 -6.51 0.17
C GLY A 271 -8.26 -7.69 -0.71
N GLY A 272 -7.32 -8.18 -1.46
CA GLY A 272 -7.50 -9.37 -2.28
C GLY A 272 -6.31 -9.62 -3.19
N ILE A 273 -6.39 -10.73 -3.90
CA ILE A 273 -5.48 -11.06 -4.98
C ILE A 273 -6.24 -11.12 -6.30
N ALA A 274 -5.57 -10.73 -7.37
CA ALA A 274 -5.98 -11.04 -8.73
C ALA A 274 -4.90 -11.92 -9.37
N CYS A 275 -5.28 -12.97 -10.09
CA CYS A 275 -4.35 -13.93 -10.66
C CYS A 275 -4.82 -14.48 -12.01
N THR A 276 -3.88 -15.11 -12.71
CA THR A 276 -4.18 -15.85 -13.95
C THR A 276 -4.97 -17.13 -13.65
N ASP A 277 -5.71 -17.62 -14.65
CA ASP A 277 -6.41 -18.92 -14.56
C ASP A 277 -5.46 -20.07 -14.15
N LYS A 278 -4.21 -20.03 -14.63
CA LYS A 278 -3.15 -20.98 -14.26
C LYS A 278 -2.95 -21.07 -12.75
N VAL A 279 -2.89 -19.94 -12.06
CA VAL A 279 -2.68 -19.89 -10.61
C VAL A 279 -3.97 -20.17 -9.85
N ALA A 280 -5.10 -19.71 -10.36
CA ALA A 280 -6.40 -19.85 -9.72
C ALA A 280 -6.81 -21.33 -9.49
N THR A 281 -6.33 -22.26 -10.32
CA THR A 281 -6.59 -23.69 -10.17
C THR A 281 -6.10 -24.27 -8.85
N ALA A 282 -5.11 -23.65 -8.20
CA ALA A 282 -4.59 -24.13 -6.93
C ALA A 282 -5.55 -23.92 -5.75
N PHE A 283 -6.50 -22.99 -5.84
CA PHE A 283 -7.52 -22.83 -4.81
C PHE A 283 -8.85 -23.46 -5.26
N GLY A 284 -9.49 -24.14 -4.33
CA GLY A 284 -10.82 -24.71 -4.48
C GLY A 284 -11.59 -24.65 -3.17
N PRO A 285 -12.84 -25.10 -3.12
CA PRO A 285 -13.66 -25.08 -1.91
C PRO A 285 -12.92 -25.67 -0.70
N GLY A 286 -12.89 -24.91 0.41
CA GLY A 286 -12.25 -25.31 1.67
C GLY A 286 -10.75 -25.05 1.77
N THR A 287 -10.04 -24.63 0.72
CA THR A 287 -8.58 -24.41 0.78
C THR A 287 -8.19 -23.08 1.44
N HIS A 288 -9.02 -22.07 1.29
CA HIS A 288 -8.86 -20.77 1.93
C HIS A 288 -10.21 -20.06 2.08
N GLY A 289 -10.30 -19.09 2.99
CA GLY A 289 -11.53 -18.34 3.23
C GLY A 289 -11.35 -17.28 4.33
N SER A 290 -12.35 -16.42 4.44
CA SER A 290 -12.47 -15.44 5.53
C SER A 290 -13.95 -15.06 5.66
N THR A 291 -14.42 -14.86 6.91
CA THR A 291 -15.82 -14.53 7.19
C THR A 291 -16.27 -13.24 6.52
N TYR A 292 -15.42 -12.23 6.51
CA TYR A 292 -15.73 -10.90 5.99
C TYR A 292 -15.16 -10.61 4.59
N ALA A 293 -14.41 -11.54 4.01
CA ALA A 293 -13.85 -11.35 2.67
C ALA A 293 -14.95 -11.20 1.62
N GLY A 294 -14.80 -10.21 0.75
CA GLY A 294 -15.83 -9.90 -0.26
C GLY A 294 -17.12 -9.32 0.33
N HIS A 295 -17.03 -8.68 1.50
CA HIS A 295 -18.15 -8.03 2.19
C HIS A 295 -18.89 -7.06 1.24
N PRO A 296 -20.22 -7.14 1.11
CA PRO A 296 -20.98 -6.35 0.14
C PRO A 296 -20.73 -4.85 0.21
N VAL A 297 -20.64 -4.28 1.43
CA VAL A 297 -20.39 -2.84 1.64
C VAL A 297 -19.01 -2.43 1.16
N THR A 298 -17.97 -3.22 1.50
CA THR A 298 -16.60 -2.89 1.07
C THR A 298 -16.40 -3.11 -0.43
N CYS A 299 -17.08 -4.09 -1.02
CA CYS A 299 -17.11 -4.29 -2.47
C CYS A 299 -17.82 -3.15 -3.20
N ALA A 300 -18.94 -2.64 -2.67
CA ALA A 300 -19.63 -1.47 -3.23
C ALA A 300 -18.74 -0.21 -3.14
N ALA A 301 -18.06 0.01 -2.02
CA ALA A 301 -17.09 1.07 -1.87
C ALA A 301 -15.96 0.97 -2.91
N SER A 302 -15.34 -0.21 -3.03
CA SER A 302 -14.26 -0.47 -3.98
C SER A 302 -14.68 -0.29 -5.44
N LEU A 303 -15.89 -0.73 -5.79
CA LEU A 303 -16.48 -0.52 -7.11
C LEU A 303 -16.65 0.97 -7.41
N ALA A 304 -17.13 1.76 -6.43
CA ALA A 304 -17.23 3.20 -6.57
C ALA A 304 -15.85 3.87 -6.73
N VAL A 305 -14.86 3.41 -5.97
CA VAL A 305 -13.45 3.86 -6.11
C VAL A 305 -12.93 3.61 -7.52
N LEU A 306 -13.04 2.38 -8.02
CA LEU A 306 -12.53 1.99 -9.33
C LEU A 306 -13.17 2.81 -10.45
N ARG A 307 -14.50 2.96 -10.41
CA ARG A 307 -15.26 3.73 -11.40
C ARG A 307 -14.92 5.22 -11.36
N GLU A 308 -14.77 5.79 -10.16
CA GLU A 308 -14.40 7.19 -10.01
C GLU A 308 -12.97 7.45 -10.46
N MET A 309 -12.01 6.56 -10.14
CA MET A 309 -10.64 6.64 -10.64
C MET A 309 -10.58 6.64 -12.18
N LYS A 310 -11.36 5.76 -12.82
CA LYS A 310 -11.48 5.74 -14.29
C LYS A 310 -12.09 7.03 -14.81
N ARG A 311 -13.18 7.51 -14.18
CA ARG A 311 -13.91 8.71 -14.62
C ARG A 311 -13.04 9.98 -14.63
N ILE A 312 -12.18 10.15 -13.61
CA ILE A 312 -11.32 11.34 -13.48
C ILE A 312 -9.91 11.13 -14.03
N ASP A 313 -9.62 9.96 -14.56
CA ASP A 313 -8.28 9.55 -15.01
C ASP A 313 -7.21 9.80 -13.91
N ALA A 314 -7.48 9.30 -12.72
CA ALA A 314 -6.61 9.49 -11.55
C ALA A 314 -5.16 9.01 -11.79
N PRO A 315 -4.89 7.90 -12.51
CA PRO A 315 -3.53 7.50 -12.83
C PRO A 315 -2.76 8.53 -13.66
N ALA A 316 -3.38 9.11 -14.69
CA ALA A 316 -2.74 10.15 -15.51
C ALA A 316 -2.44 11.41 -14.70
N ASN A 317 -3.37 11.82 -13.80
CA ASN A 317 -3.11 12.92 -12.88
C ASN A 317 -1.94 12.59 -11.95
N ALA A 318 -1.89 11.37 -11.40
CA ALA A 318 -0.81 10.93 -10.51
C ALA A 318 0.56 11.00 -11.21
N LYS A 319 0.63 10.58 -12.48
CA LYS A 319 1.86 10.71 -13.27
C LYS A 319 2.24 12.17 -13.47
N LYS A 320 1.32 12.97 -14.02
CA LYS A 320 1.58 14.38 -14.39
C LYS A 320 1.98 15.22 -13.17
N VAL A 321 1.20 15.12 -12.10
CA VAL A 321 1.42 15.92 -10.88
C VAL A 321 2.61 15.35 -10.10
N GLY A 322 2.83 14.05 -10.11
CA GLY A 322 3.99 13.42 -9.49
C GLY A 322 5.31 13.86 -10.13
N ASP A 323 5.40 13.88 -11.46
CA ASP A 323 6.58 14.36 -12.19
C ASP A 323 6.85 15.85 -11.86
N TYR A 324 5.82 16.69 -11.84
CA TYR A 324 5.92 18.09 -11.41
C TYR A 324 6.40 18.23 -9.96
N PHE A 325 5.77 17.52 -9.05
CA PHE A 325 6.08 17.59 -7.61
C PHE A 325 7.51 17.17 -7.30
N ALA A 326 7.98 16.07 -7.92
CA ALA A 326 9.36 15.61 -7.76
C ALA A 326 10.37 16.65 -8.26
N ALA A 327 10.08 17.32 -9.40
CA ALA A 327 10.94 18.37 -9.94
C ALA A 327 11.02 19.60 -9.01
N GLU A 328 9.93 19.97 -8.33
CA GLU A 328 9.93 21.07 -7.35
C GLU A 328 10.67 20.68 -6.06
N LEU A 329 10.43 19.46 -5.55
CA LEU A 329 11.12 18.95 -4.36
C LEU A 329 12.65 18.87 -4.54
N ALA A 330 13.12 18.52 -5.75
CA ALA A 330 14.55 18.42 -6.05
C ALA A 330 15.28 19.79 -6.02
N LYS A 331 14.55 20.91 -6.01
CA LYS A 331 15.13 22.26 -5.88
C LYS A 331 15.26 22.71 -4.42
N MET A 332 14.68 21.97 -3.47
CA MET A 332 14.68 22.36 -2.07
C MET A 332 16.08 22.25 -1.45
N PRO A 333 16.43 23.12 -0.48
CA PRO A 333 17.60 22.92 0.36
C PRO A 333 17.48 21.61 1.14
N HIS A 334 18.62 21.02 1.52
CA HIS A 334 18.72 19.82 2.33
C HIS A 334 18.16 18.54 1.66
N VAL A 335 17.89 18.56 0.37
CA VAL A 335 17.44 17.39 -0.42
C VAL A 335 18.60 16.85 -1.25
N VAL A 336 18.92 15.58 -1.03
CA VAL A 336 19.98 14.85 -1.77
C VAL A 336 19.41 14.14 -3.00
N GLU A 337 18.24 13.54 -2.83
CA GLU A 337 17.60 12.74 -3.88
C GLU A 337 16.08 12.77 -3.72
N VAL A 338 15.37 12.81 -4.84
CA VAL A 338 13.92 12.58 -4.88
C VAL A 338 13.67 11.33 -5.70
N ARG A 339 13.15 10.30 -5.05
CA ARG A 339 12.69 9.07 -5.71
C ARG A 339 11.18 9.14 -5.87
N HIS A 340 10.68 8.81 -7.06
CA HIS A 340 9.24 8.79 -7.24
C HIS A 340 8.80 7.84 -8.38
N ARG A 341 7.54 7.44 -8.32
CA ARG A 341 6.79 6.88 -9.43
C ARG A 341 5.33 7.33 -9.27
N GLY A 342 4.86 8.20 -10.19
CA GLY A 342 3.62 8.92 -9.99
C GLY A 342 3.63 9.73 -8.69
N LEU A 343 2.56 9.62 -7.89
CA LEU A 343 2.45 10.26 -6.57
C LEU A 343 2.88 9.35 -5.40
N PHE A 344 3.79 8.44 -5.64
CA PHE A 344 4.55 7.73 -4.62
C PHE A 344 5.92 8.36 -4.52
N VAL A 345 6.15 9.22 -3.53
CA VAL A 345 7.30 10.13 -3.48
C VAL A 345 8.09 9.93 -2.19
N GLY A 346 9.41 9.76 -2.32
CA GLY A 346 10.38 9.70 -1.25
C GLY A 346 11.44 10.80 -1.42
N VAL A 347 11.66 11.59 -0.39
CA VAL A 347 12.66 12.66 -0.35
C VAL A 347 13.76 12.24 0.59
N GLN A 348 14.95 11.98 0.07
CA GLN A 348 16.15 11.73 0.84
C GLN A 348 16.72 13.05 1.33
N LEU A 349 16.81 13.21 2.63
CA LEU A 349 17.42 14.39 3.25
C LEU A 349 18.94 14.19 3.40
N GLU A 350 19.69 15.30 3.45
CA GLU A 350 21.13 15.29 3.67
C GLU A 350 21.49 14.81 5.08
N GLU A 351 22.72 14.37 5.26
CA GLU A 351 23.25 13.92 6.54
C GLU A 351 23.17 15.06 7.58
N GLY A 352 22.67 14.75 8.77
CA GLY A 352 22.45 15.72 9.85
C GLY A 352 21.01 16.23 9.94
N ILE A 353 20.19 16.10 8.89
CA ILE A 353 18.75 16.47 8.93
C ILE A 353 17.92 15.25 9.27
N ASN A 354 17.34 15.21 10.47
CA ASN A 354 16.56 14.07 10.95
C ASN A 354 15.12 14.13 10.42
N ALA A 355 14.74 13.17 9.56
CA ALA A 355 13.41 13.09 8.96
C ALA A 355 12.26 12.95 9.98
N VAL A 356 12.51 12.38 11.15
CA VAL A 356 11.50 12.29 12.23
C VAL A 356 11.21 13.67 12.81
N GLU A 357 12.26 14.49 13.01
CA GLU A 357 12.08 15.87 13.47
C GLU A 357 11.42 16.73 12.38
N VAL A 358 11.85 16.58 11.10
CA VAL A 358 11.19 17.27 9.98
C VAL A 358 9.70 16.92 9.93
N LYS A 359 9.33 15.64 10.08
CA LYS A 359 7.91 15.21 10.19
C LYS A 359 7.19 15.93 11.34
N ARG A 360 7.82 16.09 12.52
CA ARG A 360 7.23 16.78 13.66
C ARG A 360 6.99 18.27 13.37
N HIS A 361 7.96 18.91 12.71
CA HIS A 361 7.81 20.30 12.26
C HIS A 361 6.75 20.45 11.16
N CYS A 362 6.67 19.54 10.21
CA CYS A 362 5.58 19.50 9.23
C CYS A 362 4.20 19.48 9.93
N ILE A 363 4.01 18.63 10.94
CA ILE A 363 2.75 18.57 11.70
C ILE A 363 2.46 19.90 12.39
N LYS A 364 3.45 20.55 13.04
CA LYS A 364 3.31 21.90 13.62
C LYS A 364 2.93 22.95 12.56
N ASN A 365 3.43 22.79 11.33
CA ASN A 365 3.12 23.64 10.19
C ASN A 365 1.87 23.15 9.40
N HIS A 366 1.02 22.29 9.97
CA HIS A 366 -0.23 21.76 9.44
C HIS A 366 -0.07 20.97 8.14
N PHE A 367 0.96 20.12 8.06
CA PHE A 367 1.25 19.26 6.94
C PHE A 367 1.53 17.82 7.40
N LEU A 368 0.80 16.85 6.84
CA LEU A 368 0.88 15.44 7.23
C LEU A 368 1.73 14.64 6.24
N VAL A 369 2.84 14.12 6.73
CA VAL A 369 3.77 13.26 5.99
C VAL A 369 4.23 12.10 6.87
N THR A 370 4.97 11.14 6.30
CA THR A 370 5.62 10.05 7.06
C THR A 370 7.14 10.14 6.93
N ALA A 371 7.85 9.78 8.01
CA ALA A 371 9.29 9.56 7.98
C ALA A 371 9.57 8.06 7.87
N ILE A 372 10.57 7.69 7.07
CA ILE A 372 11.09 6.32 6.97
C ILE A 372 12.54 6.35 7.47
N GLY A 373 12.78 5.67 8.58
CA GLY A 373 14.05 5.81 9.29
C GLY A 373 14.29 7.27 9.69
N SER A 374 15.54 7.67 9.74
CA SER A 374 15.96 9.02 10.11
C SER A 374 16.25 9.96 8.93
N SER A 375 16.12 9.48 7.68
CA SER A 375 16.65 10.22 6.52
C SER A 375 15.67 10.43 5.37
N VAL A 376 14.50 9.79 5.35
CA VAL A 376 13.56 9.87 4.23
C VAL A 376 12.21 10.41 4.68
N ILE A 377 11.71 11.42 3.97
CA ILE A 377 10.30 11.83 4.05
C ILE A 377 9.53 11.15 2.91
N ARG A 378 8.49 10.38 3.26
CA ARG A 378 7.58 9.78 2.29
C ARG A 378 6.28 10.56 2.21
N MET A 379 5.83 10.81 0.98
CA MET A 379 4.57 11.44 0.66
C MET A 379 3.77 10.57 -0.33
N VAL A 380 2.52 10.29 0.03
CA VAL A 380 1.57 9.48 -0.74
C VAL A 380 0.19 10.17 -0.77
N PRO A 381 0.11 11.41 -1.27
CA PRO A 381 -1.11 12.22 -1.22
C PRO A 381 -2.27 11.57 -1.96
N PRO A 382 -3.51 12.05 -1.77
CA PRO A 382 -4.61 11.71 -2.66
C PRO A 382 -4.26 11.97 -4.13
N LEU A 383 -4.72 11.11 -5.05
CA LEU A 383 -4.43 11.23 -6.48
C LEU A 383 -5.16 12.40 -7.16
N ILE A 384 -5.99 13.11 -6.41
CA ILE A 384 -6.72 14.31 -6.83
C ILE A 384 -5.99 15.61 -6.53
N VAL A 385 -4.79 15.55 -5.94
CA VAL A 385 -3.97 16.75 -5.68
C VAL A 385 -3.62 17.45 -7.00
N ARG A 386 -3.46 18.77 -6.91
CA ARG A 386 -3.12 19.65 -8.03
C ARG A 386 -1.73 20.26 -7.80
N GLY A 387 -1.18 20.92 -8.81
CA GLY A 387 0.09 21.63 -8.70
C GLY A 387 0.14 22.58 -7.51
N VAL A 388 -0.91 23.37 -7.29
CA VAL A 388 -0.99 24.32 -6.16
C VAL A 388 -0.96 23.65 -4.78
N ASP A 389 -1.46 22.44 -4.67
CA ASP A 389 -1.38 21.66 -3.42
C ASP A 389 0.06 21.15 -3.21
N CYS A 390 0.76 20.81 -4.30
CA CYS A 390 2.17 20.45 -4.29
C CYS A 390 3.09 21.64 -3.96
N ASP A 391 2.81 22.83 -4.52
CA ASP A 391 3.56 24.06 -4.22
C ASP A 391 3.50 24.36 -2.73
N LYS A 392 2.31 24.28 -2.13
CA LYS A 392 2.11 24.45 -0.70
C LYS A 392 2.87 23.39 0.12
N ALA A 393 2.88 22.14 -0.34
CA ALA A 393 3.61 21.06 0.31
C ALA A 393 5.13 21.31 0.28
N VAL A 394 5.68 21.76 -0.86
CA VAL A 394 7.10 22.13 -1.01
C VAL A 394 7.47 23.27 -0.07
N GLU A 395 6.63 24.32 -0.01
CA GLU A 395 6.85 25.47 0.89
C GLU A 395 6.93 25.03 2.36
N ILE A 396 5.94 24.23 2.83
CA ILE A 396 5.89 23.78 4.22
C ILE A 396 7.05 22.83 4.53
N LEU A 397 7.36 21.89 3.63
CA LEU A 397 8.45 20.94 3.83
C LEU A 397 9.80 21.66 3.88
N SER A 398 10.03 22.64 2.98
CA SER A 398 11.25 23.45 2.96
C SER A 398 11.41 24.25 4.26
N LYS A 399 10.34 24.91 4.71
CA LYS A 399 10.33 25.61 6.01
C LYS A 399 10.68 24.66 7.16
N SER A 400 10.02 23.51 7.23
CA SER A 400 10.20 22.53 8.31
C SER A 400 11.61 21.92 8.31
N SER A 401 12.21 21.70 7.13
CA SER A 401 13.60 21.22 7.01
C SER A 401 14.61 22.28 7.45
N ASN A 402 14.39 23.55 7.11
CA ASN A 402 15.23 24.66 7.57
C ASN A 402 15.17 24.83 9.09
N GLU A 403 13.96 24.78 9.70
CA GLU A 403 13.78 24.85 11.15
C GLU A 403 14.60 23.77 11.88
N VAL A 404 14.62 22.54 11.35
CA VAL A 404 15.44 21.45 11.91
C VAL A 404 16.93 21.68 11.69
N ALA A 405 17.34 22.19 10.53
CA ALA A 405 18.74 22.51 10.24
C ALA A 405 19.30 23.61 11.15
N GLU A 406 18.47 24.58 11.52
CA GLU A 406 18.80 25.69 12.41
C GLU A 406 18.71 25.32 13.91
N GLY A 407 18.30 24.09 14.23
CA GLY A 407 18.17 23.59 15.61
C GLY A 407 17.01 24.23 16.41
N GLN A 408 15.93 24.59 15.72
CA GLN A 408 14.73 25.22 16.30
C GLN A 408 13.71 24.23 16.86
#